data_80859746022c2fa645ef58fb704a47c1
#
_entry.id   80859746022c2fa645ef58fb704a47c1
#
_cell.length_a   1.000
_cell.length_b   1.000
_cell.length_c   1.000
_cell.angle_alpha   90.00
_cell.angle_beta   90.00
_cell.angle_gamma   90.00
#
_symmetry.space_group_name_H-M   'P 1'
#
loop_
_entity.id
_entity.type
_entity.pdbx_description
1 polymer ?
#
loop_
_entity_poly.entity_id
_entity_poly.type
_entity_poly.pdbx_seq_one_letter_code
_entity_poly.pdbx_strand_id
1 'polypeptide(L)'
;MYEGPIQELIDELSRLPGIGPKSAQRLAFYLVKTEPGEAKRLAEAIVTAKERIFFCRECGNVAEGDLCRICRDPGRDPTLICVVEEPKDAATIEKAAVIRGRYHVLGGAISPLDGIGPEDLRVQELLDRVERDGVAEVILATNPNLEGNATAMYVAALLRPSGVKVTRLASGLPVGGDLEYADEVTLSQALEGRREM
;
A
#
# COMPACT_ATOMS: atom_id res chain seq x y z
N MET A 1 -27.37 -11.33 25.58
CA MET A 1 -26.08 -10.72 25.92
C MET A 1 -25.28 -11.83 26.57
N TYR A 2 -24.07 -12.10 26.12
CA TYR A 2 -23.19 -13.12 26.71
C TYR A 2 -22.43 -12.47 27.88
N GLU A 3 -21.80 -13.28 28.73
CA GLU A 3 -21.04 -12.80 29.90
C GLU A 3 -19.66 -13.47 29.91
N GLY A 4 -18.69 -12.85 30.58
CA GLY A 4 -17.34 -13.40 30.76
C GLY A 4 -16.53 -13.46 29.49
N PRO A 5 -15.58 -14.43 29.37
CA PRO A 5 -14.56 -14.46 28.30
C PRO A 5 -15.13 -14.48 26.88
N ILE A 6 -16.32 -15.03 26.67
CA ILE A 6 -16.93 -15.05 25.33
C ILE A 6 -17.37 -13.65 24.90
N GLN A 7 -17.90 -12.83 25.83
CA GLN A 7 -18.27 -11.46 25.53
C GLN A 7 -17.02 -10.61 25.25
N GLU A 8 -15.97 -10.75 26.06
CA GLU A 8 -14.69 -10.08 25.85
C GLU A 8 -14.12 -10.37 24.47
N LEU A 9 -14.14 -11.63 24.02
CA LEU A 9 -13.67 -12.01 22.68
C LEU A 9 -14.52 -11.38 21.58
N ILE A 10 -15.85 -11.34 21.74
CA ILE A 10 -16.76 -10.67 20.79
C ILE A 10 -16.44 -9.18 20.70
N ASP A 11 -16.22 -8.53 21.83
CA ASP A 11 -15.95 -7.10 21.89
C ASP A 11 -14.61 -6.76 21.23
N GLU A 12 -13.56 -7.52 21.50
CA GLU A 12 -12.24 -7.33 20.85
C GLU A 12 -12.31 -7.56 19.33
N LEU A 13 -13.01 -8.61 18.89
CA LEU A 13 -13.20 -8.85 17.45
C LEU A 13 -14.03 -7.74 16.78
N SER A 14 -15.00 -7.15 17.51
CA SER A 14 -15.83 -6.06 16.99
C SER A 14 -15.07 -4.75 16.80
N ARG A 15 -13.91 -4.58 17.43
CA ARG A 15 -13.01 -3.42 17.24
C ARG A 15 -12.21 -3.47 15.95
N LEU A 16 -12.16 -4.64 15.31
CA LEU A 16 -11.44 -4.79 14.06
C LEU A 16 -12.20 -4.13 12.91
N PRO A 17 -11.52 -3.36 12.03
CA PRO A 17 -12.14 -2.72 10.88
C PRO A 17 -12.86 -3.75 9.99
N GLY A 18 -14.09 -3.45 9.59
CA GLY A 18 -14.91 -4.32 8.75
C GLY A 18 -15.57 -5.50 9.46
N ILE A 19 -15.35 -5.67 10.77
CA ILE A 19 -16.00 -6.72 11.58
C ILE A 19 -17.12 -6.11 12.43
N GLY A 20 -18.34 -6.23 11.94
CA GLY A 20 -19.54 -5.83 12.70
C GLY A 20 -19.91 -6.85 13.79
N PRO A 21 -20.84 -6.48 14.72
CA PRO A 21 -21.20 -7.31 15.88
C PRO A 21 -21.64 -8.74 15.53
N LYS A 22 -22.41 -8.92 14.46
CA LYS A 22 -22.85 -10.25 14.00
C LYS A 22 -21.67 -11.13 13.52
N SER A 23 -20.71 -10.52 12.82
CA SER A 23 -19.51 -11.23 12.34
C SER A 23 -18.59 -11.57 13.51
N ALA A 24 -18.38 -10.64 14.45
CA ALA A 24 -17.59 -10.86 15.65
C ALA A 24 -18.14 -12.02 16.49
N GLN A 25 -19.46 -12.04 16.71
CA GLN A 25 -20.11 -13.14 17.41
C GLN A 25 -19.89 -14.48 16.71
N ARG A 26 -20.07 -14.55 15.38
CA ARG A 26 -19.86 -15.77 14.61
C ARG A 26 -18.42 -16.25 14.67
N LEU A 27 -17.44 -15.34 14.58
CA LEU A 27 -16.02 -15.65 14.71
C LEU A 27 -15.66 -16.15 16.12
N ALA A 28 -16.17 -15.48 17.18
CA ALA A 28 -15.95 -15.89 18.55
C ALA A 28 -16.46 -17.33 18.81
N PHE A 29 -17.68 -17.64 18.38
CA PHE A 29 -18.22 -19.00 18.52
C PHE A 29 -17.50 -20.04 17.65
N TYR A 30 -16.97 -19.66 16.50
CA TYR A 30 -16.10 -20.52 15.71
C TYR A 30 -14.84 -20.86 16.49
N LEU A 31 -14.13 -19.85 17.00
CA LEU A 31 -12.89 -20.02 17.77
C LEU A 31 -13.07 -20.86 19.04
N VAL A 32 -14.20 -20.70 19.75
CA VAL A 32 -14.51 -21.52 20.93
C VAL A 32 -14.74 -22.99 20.58
N LYS A 33 -15.25 -23.28 19.38
CA LYS A 33 -15.48 -24.65 18.91
C LYS A 33 -14.26 -25.30 18.26
N THR A 34 -13.29 -24.50 17.86
CA THR A 34 -12.05 -24.98 17.23
C THR A 34 -11.16 -25.66 18.27
N GLU A 35 -10.32 -26.59 17.82
CA GLU A 35 -9.33 -27.23 18.69
C GLU A 35 -8.45 -26.19 19.38
N PRO A 36 -8.17 -26.34 20.68
CA PRO A 36 -7.42 -25.34 21.47
C PRO A 36 -6.06 -24.96 20.83
N GLY A 37 -5.40 -25.89 20.15
CA GLY A 37 -4.15 -25.65 19.46
C GLY A 37 -4.29 -24.68 18.28
N GLU A 38 -5.41 -24.66 17.58
CA GLU A 38 -5.66 -23.72 16.47
C GLU A 38 -5.88 -22.31 16.97
N ALA A 39 -6.72 -22.15 18.00
CA ALA A 39 -6.93 -20.85 18.62
C ALA A 39 -5.63 -20.26 19.19
N LYS A 40 -4.79 -21.10 19.81
CA LYS A 40 -3.48 -20.71 20.32
C LYS A 40 -2.55 -20.25 19.19
N ARG A 41 -2.47 -21.01 18.08
CA ARG A 41 -1.66 -20.61 16.90
C ARG A 41 -2.07 -19.24 16.34
N LEU A 42 -3.37 -18.97 16.28
CA LEU A 42 -3.87 -17.66 15.82
C LEU A 42 -3.43 -16.54 16.78
N ALA A 43 -3.60 -16.72 18.07
CA ALA A 43 -3.19 -15.74 19.08
C ALA A 43 -1.67 -15.48 19.02
N GLU A 44 -0.85 -16.55 18.94
CA GLU A 44 0.60 -16.45 18.80
C GLU A 44 1.00 -15.74 17.51
N ALA A 45 0.33 -15.99 16.39
CA ALA A 45 0.59 -15.31 15.13
C ALA A 45 0.33 -13.81 15.21
N ILE A 46 -0.76 -13.39 15.88
CA ILE A 46 -1.08 -11.98 16.08
C ILE A 46 0.00 -11.31 16.93
N VAL A 47 0.36 -11.91 18.06
CA VAL A 47 1.40 -11.37 18.97
C VAL A 47 2.75 -11.30 18.25
N THR A 48 3.17 -12.37 17.60
CA THR A 48 4.44 -12.45 16.87
C THR A 48 4.50 -11.39 15.76
N ALA A 49 3.42 -11.22 15.00
CA ALA A 49 3.36 -10.20 13.96
C ALA A 49 3.52 -8.79 14.56
N LYS A 50 2.86 -8.50 15.68
CA LYS A 50 2.94 -7.20 16.34
C LYS A 50 4.33 -6.91 16.92
N GLU A 51 5.02 -7.94 17.41
CA GLU A 51 6.35 -7.80 18.04
C GLU A 51 7.49 -7.75 17.02
N ARG A 52 7.36 -8.45 15.89
CA ARG A 52 8.47 -8.66 14.94
C ARG A 52 8.34 -7.89 13.64
N ILE A 53 7.15 -7.34 13.31
CA ILE A 53 6.95 -6.59 12.10
C ILE A 53 7.07 -5.10 12.38
N PHE A 54 7.97 -4.46 11.63
CA PHE A 54 8.25 -3.04 11.66
C PHE A 54 8.10 -2.44 10.26
N PHE A 55 8.25 -1.13 10.15
CA PHE A 55 8.37 -0.48 8.86
C PHE A 55 9.84 -0.28 8.49
N CYS A 56 10.18 -0.62 7.27
CA CYS A 56 11.52 -0.42 6.73
C CYS A 56 11.92 1.06 6.84
N ARG A 57 13.04 1.33 7.52
CA ARG A 57 13.54 2.70 7.71
C ARG A 57 13.81 3.43 6.38
N GLU A 58 14.15 2.67 5.33
CA GLU A 58 14.49 3.22 4.02
C GLU A 58 13.26 3.51 3.16
N CYS A 59 12.30 2.61 3.11
CA CYS A 59 11.22 2.71 2.14
C CYS A 59 9.80 2.65 2.73
N GLY A 60 9.64 2.50 4.04
CA GLY A 60 8.34 2.41 4.69
C GLY A 60 7.56 1.11 4.47
N ASN A 61 8.11 0.15 3.72
CA ASN A 61 7.46 -1.16 3.54
C ASN A 61 7.59 -2.03 4.78
N VAL A 62 6.77 -3.06 4.87
CA VAL A 62 6.82 -4.05 5.96
C VAL A 62 8.18 -4.77 5.99
N ALA A 63 8.77 -4.91 7.19
CA ALA A 63 10.07 -5.52 7.43
C ALA A 63 10.12 -6.26 8.77
N GLU A 64 10.94 -7.31 8.87
CA GLU A 64 11.31 -7.99 10.13
C GLU A 64 12.63 -7.46 10.71
N GLY A 65 12.95 -6.21 10.50
CA GLY A 65 14.18 -5.56 10.96
C GLY A 65 14.30 -4.19 10.31
N ASP A 66 15.51 -3.61 10.33
CA ASP A 66 15.75 -2.26 9.82
C ASP A 66 15.35 -2.08 8.35
N LEU A 67 15.64 -3.08 7.53
CA LEU A 67 15.40 -3.03 6.09
C LEU A 67 14.53 -4.20 5.63
N CYS A 68 13.57 -3.92 4.75
CA CYS A 68 12.77 -4.96 4.10
C CYS A 68 13.62 -5.78 3.10
N ARG A 69 13.07 -6.92 2.65
CA ARG A 69 13.74 -7.82 1.70
C ARG A 69 14.15 -7.12 0.39
N ILE A 70 13.32 -6.17 -0.08
CA ILE A 70 13.58 -5.46 -1.34
C ILE A 70 14.74 -4.47 -1.18
N CYS A 71 14.80 -3.72 -0.06
CA CYS A 71 15.89 -2.79 0.18
C CYS A 71 17.23 -3.49 0.48
N ARG A 72 17.20 -4.73 0.97
CA ARG A 72 18.39 -5.55 1.21
C ARG A 72 18.91 -6.28 -0.04
N ASP A 73 18.08 -6.39 -1.07
CA ASP A 73 18.43 -7.12 -2.29
C ASP A 73 19.39 -6.29 -3.18
N PRO A 74 20.66 -6.72 -3.34
CA PRO A 74 21.64 -6.02 -4.17
C PRO A 74 21.34 -6.11 -5.67
N GLY A 75 20.45 -7.04 -6.08
CA GLY A 75 20.02 -7.18 -7.48
C GLY A 75 18.98 -6.16 -7.92
N ARG A 76 18.53 -5.27 -7.00
CA ARG A 76 17.58 -4.21 -7.29
C ARG A 76 18.28 -2.97 -7.82
N ASP A 77 17.70 -2.39 -8.85
CA ASP A 77 18.16 -1.11 -9.40
C ASP A 77 17.90 0.02 -8.40
N PRO A 78 18.95 0.64 -7.83
CA PRO A 78 18.81 1.73 -6.89
C PRO A 78 18.38 3.05 -7.55
N THR A 79 18.53 3.17 -8.88
CA THR A 79 18.21 4.39 -9.63
C THR A 79 16.74 4.50 -10.03
N LEU A 80 15.94 3.44 -9.76
CA LEU A 80 14.52 3.38 -10.05
C LEU A 80 13.71 3.20 -8.75
N ILE A 81 12.83 4.16 -8.45
CA ILE A 81 11.93 4.09 -7.31
C ILE A 81 10.47 4.07 -7.78
N CYS A 82 9.72 3.07 -7.31
CA CYS A 82 8.27 3.01 -7.46
C CYS A 82 7.62 3.48 -6.15
N VAL A 83 6.90 4.59 -6.22
CA VAL A 83 6.20 5.21 -5.08
C VAL A 83 4.78 4.71 -5.00
N VAL A 84 4.38 4.20 -3.85
CA VAL A 84 3.06 3.65 -3.56
C VAL A 84 2.48 4.25 -2.28
N GLU A 85 1.17 4.14 -2.10
CA GLU A 85 0.50 4.65 -0.90
C GLU A 85 0.75 3.74 0.31
N GLU A 86 0.55 2.42 0.15
CA GLU A 86 0.64 1.46 1.24
C GLU A 86 1.52 0.24 0.90
N PRO A 87 1.99 -0.51 1.92
CA PRO A 87 2.78 -1.74 1.70
C PRO A 87 2.08 -2.80 0.86
N LYS A 88 0.74 -2.88 0.92
CA LYS A 88 -0.06 -3.81 0.11
C LYS A 88 0.04 -3.53 -1.39
N ASP A 89 0.18 -2.24 -1.77
CA ASP A 89 0.30 -1.82 -3.17
C ASP A 89 1.65 -2.24 -3.73
N ALA A 90 2.74 -2.03 -2.95
CA ALA A 90 4.06 -2.54 -3.29
C ALA A 90 4.04 -4.06 -3.49
N ALA A 91 3.36 -4.81 -2.61
CA ALA A 91 3.23 -6.25 -2.72
C ALA A 91 2.45 -6.68 -3.97
N THR A 92 1.46 -5.89 -4.38
CA THR A 92 0.65 -6.14 -5.59
C THR A 92 1.46 -5.93 -6.86
N ILE A 93 2.22 -4.83 -6.95
CA ILE A 93 3.09 -4.54 -8.09
C ILE A 93 4.24 -5.56 -8.16
N GLU A 94 4.80 -5.94 -7.02
CA GLU A 94 5.88 -6.92 -6.94
C GLU A 94 5.47 -8.31 -7.47
N LYS A 95 4.21 -8.71 -7.29
CA LYS A 95 3.67 -9.97 -7.87
C LYS A 95 3.70 -9.97 -9.40
N ALA A 96 3.55 -8.81 -10.03
CA ALA A 96 3.62 -8.70 -11.48
C ALA A 96 5.06 -8.87 -12.02
N ALA A 97 6.08 -8.76 -11.17
CA ALA A 97 7.51 -8.95 -11.46
C ALA A 97 8.04 -8.10 -12.64
N VAL A 98 7.42 -6.95 -12.91
CA VAL A 98 7.77 -6.07 -14.04
C VAL A 98 8.73 -4.95 -13.64
N ILE A 99 8.88 -4.68 -12.34
CA ILE A 99 9.76 -3.63 -11.80
C ILE A 99 10.93 -4.27 -11.08
N ARG A 100 12.15 -3.93 -11.49
CA ARG A 100 13.39 -4.32 -10.80
C ARG A 100 13.95 -3.23 -9.88
N GLY A 101 13.27 -2.11 -9.78
CA GLY A 101 13.60 -1.00 -8.90
C GLY A 101 13.30 -1.27 -7.42
N ARG A 102 13.46 -0.24 -6.62
CA ARG A 102 13.08 -0.20 -5.22
C ARG A 102 11.70 0.45 -5.06
N TYR A 103 11.12 0.32 -3.88
CA TYR A 103 9.85 0.98 -3.57
C TYR A 103 10.04 2.10 -2.55
N HIS A 104 9.08 3.01 -2.53
CA HIS A 104 8.89 3.96 -1.44
C HIS A 104 7.40 4.01 -1.09
N VAL A 105 7.09 3.74 0.17
CA VAL A 105 5.72 3.73 0.69
C VAL A 105 5.46 5.04 1.40
N LEU A 106 4.47 5.79 0.93
CA LEU A 106 4.13 7.11 1.49
C LEU A 106 3.45 7.02 2.85
N GLY A 107 2.76 5.92 3.14
CA GLY A 107 1.97 5.73 4.35
C GLY A 107 0.50 6.13 4.20
N GLY A 108 0.08 6.54 3.00
CA GLY A 108 -1.29 6.94 2.67
C GLY A 108 -1.34 7.84 1.44
N ALA A 109 -2.44 8.57 1.32
CA ALA A 109 -2.66 9.61 0.32
C ALA A 109 -3.15 10.90 0.99
N ILE A 110 -2.94 12.03 0.36
CA ILE A 110 -3.48 13.32 0.83
C ILE A 110 -5.01 13.25 0.77
N SER A 111 -5.65 13.36 1.93
CA SER A 111 -7.11 13.30 2.08
C SER A 111 -7.56 14.33 3.11
N PRO A 112 -7.93 15.54 2.68
CA PRO A 112 -8.41 16.58 3.60
C PRO A 112 -9.67 16.18 4.38
N LEU A 113 -10.50 15.31 3.80
CA LEU A 113 -11.71 14.81 4.46
C LEU A 113 -11.39 13.89 5.65
N ASP A 114 -10.28 13.14 5.54
CA ASP A 114 -9.79 12.25 6.61
C ASP A 114 -8.75 12.96 7.51
N GLY A 115 -8.46 14.24 7.27
CA GLY A 115 -7.49 15.03 8.01
C GLY A 115 -6.04 14.64 7.72
N ILE A 116 -5.76 14.00 6.58
CA ILE A 116 -4.41 13.59 6.18
C ILE A 116 -3.80 14.65 5.28
N GLY A 117 -2.78 15.35 5.79
CA GLY A 117 -1.99 16.32 5.06
C GLY A 117 -0.72 15.74 4.45
N PRO A 118 0.00 16.52 3.64
CA PRO A 118 1.30 16.11 3.11
C PRO A 118 2.36 15.81 4.19
N GLU A 119 2.25 16.45 5.34
CA GLU A 119 3.12 16.29 6.51
C GLU A 119 2.95 14.94 7.21
N ASP A 120 1.82 14.28 7.02
CA ASP A 120 1.53 12.95 7.55
C ASP A 120 2.11 11.83 6.67
N LEU A 121 2.57 12.20 5.46
CA LEU A 121 3.12 11.28 4.48
C LEU A 121 4.65 11.34 4.44
N ARG A 122 5.27 10.24 4.08
CA ARG A 122 6.74 10.09 3.97
C ARG A 122 7.30 10.73 2.69
N VAL A 123 6.85 11.94 2.37
CA VAL A 123 7.28 12.65 1.15
C VAL A 123 8.69 13.21 1.32
N GLN A 124 9.03 13.76 2.50
CA GLN A 124 10.36 14.31 2.72
C GLN A 124 11.44 13.24 2.61
N GLU A 125 11.21 12.05 3.18
CA GLU A 125 12.15 10.92 3.07
C GLU A 125 12.33 10.46 1.62
N LEU A 126 11.29 10.61 0.77
CA LEU A 126 11.43 10.34 -0.67
C LEU A 126 12.37 11.34 -1.32
N LEU A 127 12.21 12.63 -1.05
CA LEU A 127 13.04 13.70 -1.62
C LEU A 127 14.52 13.50 -1.21
N ASP A 128 14.77 13.31 0.08
CA ASP A 128 16.11 13.06 0.62
C ASP A 128 16.77 11.83 -0.04
N ARG A 129 15.96 10.80 -0.27
CA ARG A 129 16.42 9.56 -0.91
C ARG A 129 16.74 9.75 -2.39
N VAL A 130 15.93 10.52 -3.12
CA VAL A 130 16.17 10.82 -4.53
C VAL A 130 17.50 11.54 -4.73
N GLU A 131 17.81 12.51 -3.87
CA GLU A 131 19.08 13.24 -3.90
C GLU A 131 20.26 12.37 -3.51
N ARG A 132 20.13 11.62 -2.40
CA ARG A 132 21.20 10.80 -1.83
C ARG A 132 21.62 9.65 -2.76
N ASP A 133 20.63 8.94 -3.33
CA ASP A 133 20.86 7.69 -4.07
C ASP A 133 21.09 7.92 -5.57
N GLY A 134 20.99 9.16 -6.05
CA GLY A 134 21.14 9.48 -7.47
C GLY A 134 20.07 8.83 -8.35
N VAL A 135 18.82 8.90 -7.90
CA VAL A 135 17.67 8.28 -8.56
C VAL A 135 17.45 8.89 -9.94
N ALA A 136 17.36 8.06 -10.98
CA ALA A 136 17.14 8.49 -12.35
C ALA A 136 15.64 8.58 -12.71
N GLU A 137 14.82 7.71 -12.13
CA GLU A 137 13.39 7.69 -12.40
C GLU A 137 12.57 7.39 -11.13
N VAL A 138 11.51 8.17 -10.92
CA VAL A 138 10.47 7.94 -9.92
C VAL A 138 9.15 7.62 -10.63
N ILE A 139 8.62 6.41 -10.40
CA ILE A 139 7.31 6.00 -10.89
C ILE A 139 6.28 6.29 -9.80
N LEU A 140 5.34 7.18 -10.04
CA LEU A 140 4.22 7.43 -9.14
C LEU A 140 3.11 6.40 -9.38
N ALA A 141 3.00 5.44 -8.49
CA ALA A 141 2.06 4.33 -8.53
C ALA A 141 1.00 4.44 -7.41
N THR A 142 0.52 5.66 -7.17
CA THR A 142 -0.63 5.93 -6.31
C THR A 142 -1.93 5.44 -6.96
N ASN A 143 -2.97 5.23 -6.17
CA ASN A 143 -4.26 4.79 -6.68
C ASN A 143 -4.83 5.78 -7.71
N PRO A 144 -5.56 5.30 -8.74
CA PRO A 144 -6.16 6.15 -9.76
C PRO A 144 -7.50 6.77 -9.31
N ASN A 145 -7.60 7.17 -8.03
CA ASN A 145 -8.70 7.93 -7.45
C ASN A 145 -8.32 9.41 -7.25
N LEU A 146 -9.22 10.21 -6.67
CA LEU A 146 -9.02 11.63 -6.49
C LEU A 146 -7.82 11.93 -5.58
N GLU A 147 -7.74 11.25 -4.43
CA GLU A 147 -6.71 11.42 -3.42
C GLU A 147 -5.34 11.00 -3.96
N GLY A 148 -5.25 9.83 -4.62
CA GLY A 148 -4.02 9.34 -5.23
C GLY A 148 -3.55 10.21 -6.39
N ASN A 149 -4.48 10.82 -7.16
CA ASN A 149 -4.16 11.78 -8.21
C ASN A 149 -3.58 13.07 -7.61
N ALA A 150 -4.22 13.63 -6.58
CA ALA A 150 -3.75 14.82 -5.89
C ALA A 150 -2.36 14.58 -5.26
N THR A 151 -2.17 13.43 -4.61
CA THR A 151 -0.89 13.02 -4.03
C THR A 151 0.20 12.91 -5.09
N ALA A 152 -0.08 12.26 -6.23
CA ALA A 152 0.87 12.16 -7.34
C ALA A 152 1.28 13.54 -7.87
N MET A 153 0.33 14.43 -8.08
CA MET A 153 0.61 15.79 -8.56
C MET A 153 1.46 16.58 -7.57
N TYR A 154 1.16 16.47 -6.28
CA TYR A 154 1.92 17.12 -5.22
C TYR A 154 3.38 16.61 -5.19
N VAL A 155 3.58 15.31 -5.14
CA VAL A 155 4.92 14.68 -5.14
C VAL A 155 5.70 15.02 -6.41
N ALA A 156 5.05 14.98 -7.57
CA ALA A 156 5.67 15.35 -8.85
C ALA A 156 6.15 16.81 -8.86
N ALA A 157 5.37 17.72 -8.29
CA ALA A 157 5.75 19.14 -8.18
C ALA A 157 7.00 19.32 -7.31
N LEU A 158 7.10 18.61 -6.19
CA LEU A 158 8.26 18.66 -5.29
C LEU A 158 9.51 18.01 -5.90
N LEU A 159 9.36 16.97 -6.72
CA LEU A 159 10.47 16.31 -7.40
C LEU A 159 11.02 17.10 -8.61
N ARG A 160 10.24 18.03 -9.16
CA ARG A 160 10.64 18.80 -10.35
C ARG A 160 12.01 19.51 -10.24
N PRO A 161 12.35 20.15 -9.10
CA PRO A 161 13.65 20.83 -8.97
C PRO A 161 14.86 19.88 -9.02
N SER A 162 14.70 18.62 -8.64
CA SER A 162 15.80 17.63 -8.67
C SER A 162 16.17 17.18 -10.09
N GLY A 163 15.33 17.47 -11.08
CA GLY A 163 15.53 17.02 -12.46
C GLY A 163 15.34 15.51 -12.69
N VAL A 164 14.92 14.76 -11.67
CA VAL A 164 14.61 13.34 -11.78
C VAL A 164 13.45 13.13 -12.76
N LYS A 165 13.52 12.07 -13.57
CA LYS A 165 12.40 11.69 -14.43
C LYS A 165 11.25 11.18 -13.58
N VAL A 166 10.11 11.85 -13.66
CA VAL A 166 8.87 11.42 -12.98
C VAL A 166 7.91 10.83 -13.99
N THR A 167 7.48 9.61 -13.76
CA THR A 167 6.50 8.90 -14.57
C THR A 167 5.32 8.43 -13.72
N ARG A 168 4.24 8.01 -14.36
CA ARG A 168 3.04 7.51 -13.71
C ARG A 168 2.56 6.24 -14.40
N LEU A 169 1.83 5.41 -13.66
CA LEU A 169 1.16 4.24 -14.25
C LEU A 169 0.19 4.70 -15.35
N ALA A 170 0.20 4.00 -16.47
CA ALA A 170 -0.74 4.26 -17.54
C ALA A 170 -2.17 3.94 -17.08
N SER A 171 -3.11 4.81 -17.42
CA SER A 171 -4.53 4.57 -17.24
C SER A 171 -5.13 4.11 -18.56
N GLY A 172 -6.15 3.25 -18.50
CA GLY A 172 -6.83 2.79 -19.71
C GLY A 172 -7.68 1.54 -19.49
N LEU A 173 -8.10 0.94 -20.61
CA LEU A 173 -8.96 -0.24 -20.61
C LEU A 173 -8.22 -1.46 -20.05
N PRO A 174 -8.88 -2.26 -19.19
CA PRO A 174 -8.29 -3.51 -18.71
C PRO A 174 -8.20 -4.54 -19.85
N VAL A 175 -7.11 -5.32 -19.84
CA VAL A 175 -6.92 -6.40 -20.81
C VAL A 175 -7.99 -7.47 -20.61
N GLY A 176 -8.68 -7.85 -21.70
CA GLY A 176 -9.77 -8.84 -21.69
C GLY A 176 -11.15 -8.28 -21.33
N GLY A 177 -11.27 -6.96 -21.17
CA GLY A 177 -12.57 -6.30 -21.02
C GLY A 177 -13.14 -5.87 -22.37
N ASP A 178 -14.48 -5.92 -22.50
CA ASP A 178 -15.17 -5.41 -23.66
C ASP A 178 -15.36 -3.89 -23.56
N LEU A 179 -15.21 -3.20 -24.69
CA LEU A 179 -15.29 -1.75 -24.78
C LEU A 179 -16.64 -1.19 -24.29
N GLU A 180 -17.72 -1.94 -24.51
CA GLU A 180 -19.08 -1.53 -24.16
C GLU A 180 -19.34 -1.38 -22.64
N TYR A 181 -18.49 -2.03 -21.80
CA TYR A 181 -18.61 -1.95 -20.33
C TYR A 181 -17.71 -0.91 -19.72
N ALA A 182 -16.90 -0.21 -20.52
CA ALA A 182 -16.03 0.82 -19.99
C ALA A 182 -16.83 2.12 -19.74
N ASP A 183 -16.60 2.73 -18.57
CA ASP A 183 -17.18 4.04 -18.27
C ASP A 183 -16.51 5.16 -19.10
N GLU A 184 -17.19 6.31 -19.19
CA GLU A 184 -16.73 7.45 -20.00
C GLU A 184 -15.36 7.98 -19.59
N VAL A 185 -15.04 7.97 -18.29
CA VAL A 185 -13.76 8.46 -17.77
C VAL A 185 -12.63 7.53 -18.18
N THR A 186 -12.82 6.22 -18.03
CA THR A 186 -11.86 5.19 -18.45
C THR A 186 -11.61 5.25 -19.96
N LEU A 187 -12.67 5.43 -20.77
CA LEU A 187 -12.54 5.59 -22.23
C LEU A 187 -11.77 6.86 -22.61
N SER A 188 -12.08 7.99 -21.96
CA SER A 188 -11.38 9.25 -22.20
C SER A 188 -9.89 9.12 -21.90
N GLN A 189 -9.53 8.55 -20.74
CA GLN A 189 -8.13 8.33 -20.36
C GLN A 189 -7.40 7.37 -21.32
N ALA A 190 -8.10 6.31 -21.80
CA ALA A 190 -7.53 5.39 -22.78
C ALA A 190 -7.24 6.07 -24.12
N LEU A 191 -8.14 6.94 -24.59
CA LEU A 191 -7.97 7.71 -25.82
C LEU A 191 -6.87 8.77 -25.72
N GLU A 192 -6.76 9.45 -24.57
CA GLU A 192 -5.68 10.42 -24.31
C GLU A 192 -4.32 9.72 -24.24
N GLY A 193 -4.25 8.56 -23.57
CA GLY A 193 -3.04 7.76 -23.41
C GLY A 193 -2.71 6.84 -24.59
N ARG A 194 -3.41 6.95 -25.74
CA ARG A 194 -3.17 6.09 -26.93
C ARG A 194 -1.75 6.18 -27.41
N ARG A 195 -1.20 5.05 -27.85
CA ARG A 195 0.17 4.94 -28.38
C ARG A 195 0.16 4.64 -29.87
N GLU A 196 1.17 5.10 -30.58
CA GLU A 196 1.44 4.66 -31.95
C GLU A 196 1.82 3.19 -31.95
N MET A 197 1.37 2.47 -32.99
CA MET A 197 1.66 1.05 -33.21
C MET A 197 2.77 0.86 -34.25
#